data_26a2d44d209d93c9ef0ad64bc74db5ed
#
_entry.id   26a2d44d209d93c9ef0ad64bc74db5ed
#
_cell.length_a   1.000
_cell.length_b   1.000
_cell.length_c   1.000
_cell.angle_alpha   90.00
_cell.angle_beta   90.00
_cell.angle_gamma   90.00
#
_symmetry.space_group_name_H-M   'P 1'
#
loop_
_entity.id
_entity.type
_entity.pdbx_description
1 polymer ?
#
loop_
_entity_poly.entity_id
_entity_poly.type
_entity_poly.pdbx_seq_one_letter_code
_entity_poly.pdbx_strand_id
1 'polypeptide(L)'
;KTLQELNARLLEQKAQKENLVKENRKVQQSLEQERKSQQRLISSLKSKSRSLAQEIKTKQRKALAIDREIERLIREAIAASNRAAGKKSQSTFTLTPEAKLLAKNFVANKGKLPWPVEKGVVIQRFGTQPHPVVKTTMIKSNGVTIATSPQAEARAVFEGEVMSILSFKGSNPTVLIKHGNFITTYENMGKVYVKKGEKVVAKQPIGEIFS
;
A
#
# COMPACT_ATOMS: atom_id res chain seq x y z
N LYS A 1 32.57 64.18 -47.95
CA LYS A 1 32.10 62.74 -48.06
C LYS A 1 32.38 61.97 -46.80
N THR A 2 33.60 62.00 -46.30
CA THR A 2 34.07 61.20 -45.13
C THR A 2 33.34 61.50 -43.81
N LEU A 3 32.99 62.74 -43.52
CA LEU A 3 32.29 63.11 -42.26
C LEU A 3 30.82 62.69 -42.26
N GLN A 4 30.15 62.77 -43.40
CA GLN A 4 28.78 62.30 -43.54
C GLN A 4 28.66 60.77 -43.48
N GLU A 5 29.62 60.06 -44.05
CA GLU A 5 29.68 58.58 -43.98
C GLU A 5 29.97 58.09 -42.55
N LEU A 6 30.82 58.80 -41.80
CA LEU A 6 31.11 58.49 -40.40
C LEU A 6 29.89 58.70 -39.49
N ASN A 7 29.17 59.83 -39.70
CA ASN A 7 27.91 60.11 -38.98
C ASN A 7 26.84 59.06 -39.26
N ALA A 8 26.68 58.63 -40.50
CA ALA A 8 25.71 57.58 -40.86
C ALA A 8 26.05 56.28 -40.19
N ARG A 9 27.31 55.86 -40.17
CA ARG A 9 27.76 54.65 -39.47
C ARG A 9 27.55 54.72 -37.93
N LEU A 10 27.81 55.88 -37.33
CA LEU A 10 27.57 56.11 -35.90
C LEU A 10 26.08 55.99 -35.53
N LEU A 11 25.18 56.54 -36.37
CA LEU A 11 23.76 56.42 -36.17
C LEU A 11 23.30 54.97 -36.31
N GLU A 12 23.79 54.25 -37.30
CA GLU A 12 23.46 52.82 -37.48
C GLU A 12 23.98 51.99 -36.31
N GLN A 13 25.21 52.16 -35.86
CA GLN A 13 25.75 51.48 -34.69
C GLN A 13 24.98 51.80 -33.40
N LYS A 14 24.50 53.05 -33.24
CA LYS A 14 23.70 53.46 -32.11
C LYS A 14 22.33 52.72 -32.12
N ALA A 15 21.66 52.68 -33.28
CA ALA A 15 20.41 51.95 -33.42
C ALA A 15 20.55 50.45 -33.18
N GLN A 16 21.62 49.83 -33.70
CA GLN A 16 21.90 48.42 -33.45
C GLN A 16 22.16 48.15 -31.95
N LYS A 17 22.92 49.01 -31.28
CA LYS A 17 23.22 48.91 -29.83
C LYS A 17 21.89 49.08 -29.00
N GLU A 18 21.03 50.01 -29.35
CA GLU A 18 19.74 50.20 -28.67
C GLU A 18 18.85 48.97 -28.83
N ASN A 19 18.79 48.38 -30.02
CA ASN A 19 18.03 47.13 -30.25
C ASN A 19 18.61 45.96 -29.44
N LEU A 20 19.92 45.78 -29.43
CA LEU A 20 20.59 44.74 -28.61
C LEU A 20 20.31 44.92 -27.11
N VAL A 21 20.30 46.15 -26.61
CA VAL A 21 19.97 46.44 -25.21
C VAL A 21 18.53 46.08 -24.91
N LYS A 22 17.57 46.38 -25.83
CA LYS A 22 16.14 46.00 -25.69
C LYS A 22 15.95 44.50 -25.70
N GLU A 23 16.63 43.76 -26.58
CA GLU A 23 16.58 42.30 -26.63
C GLU A 23 17.18 41.67 -25.36
N ASN A 24 18.34 42.15 -24.93
CA ASN A 24 18.94 41.69 -23.69
C ASN A 24 18.04 41.88 -22.47
N ARG A 25 17.35 43.02 -22.36
CA ARG A 25 16.38 43.26 -21.29
C ARG A 25 15.22 42.28 -21.33
N LYS A 26 14.68 42.00 -22.55
CA LYS A 26 13.62 40.99 -22.69
C LYS A 26 14.08 39.59 -22.28
N VAL A 27 15.26 39.20 -22.72
CA VAL A 27 15.84 37.91 -22.34
C VAL A 27 16.08 37.82 -20.84
N GLN A 28 16.62 38.87 -20.21
CA GLN A 28 16.80 38.89 -18.75
C GLN A 28 15.45 38.78 -18.01
N GLN A 29 14.42 39.47 -18.43
CA GLN A 29 13.09 39.39 -17.84
C GLN A 29 12.48 38.00 -17.98
N SER A 30 12.61 37.41 -19.18
CA SER A 30 12.18 36.02 -19.41
C SER A 30 12.90 35.03 -18.51
N LEU A 31 14.21 35.15 -18.41
CA LEU A 31 15.05 34.29 -17.56
C LEU A 31 14.69 34.40 -16.07
N GLU A 32 14.42 35.63 -15.62
CA GLU A 32 13.98 35.85 -14.24
C GLU A 32 12.59 35.25 -13.95
N GLN A 33 11.66 35.37 -14.88
CA GLN A 33 10.35 34.76 -14.79
C GLN A 33 10.44 33.22 -14.76
N GLU A 34 11.27 32.65 -15.63
CA GLU A 34 11.50 31.22 -15.69
C GLU A 34 12.14 30.71 -14.40
N ARG A 35 13.15 31.40 -13.87
CA ARG A 35 13.77 31.08 -12.59
C ARG A 35 12.78 31.13 -11.42
N LYS A 36 11.90 32.13 -11.38
CA LYS A 36 10.83 32.21 -10.37
C LYS A 36 9.84 31.06 -10.49
N SER A 37 9.47 30.70 -11.72
CA SER A 37 8.60 29.55 -12.00
C SER A 37 9.21 28.23 -11.55
N GLN A 38 10.46 27.98 -11.91
CA GLN A 38 11.23 26.80 -11.47
C GLN A 38 11.31 26.73 -9.94
N GLN A 39 11.61 27.83 -9.27
CA GLN A 39 11.69 27.89 -7.80
C GLN A 39 10.34 27.56 -7.14
N ARG A 40 9.21 28.06 -7.70
CA ARG A 40 7.87 27.71 -7.21
C ARG A 40 7.57 26.23 -7.41
N LEU A 41 7.95 25.67 -8.56
CA LEU A 41 7.77 24.24 -8.84
C LEU A 41 8.56 23.37 -7.87
N ILE A 42 9.83 23.71 -7.62
CA ILE A 42 10.67 22.99 -6.65
C ILE A 42 10.06 23.04 -5.24
N SER A 43 9.57 24.20 -4.80
CA SER A 43 8.92 24.35 -3.51
C SER A 43 7.64 23.52 -3.41
N SER A 44 6.82 23.52 -4.45
CA SER A 44 5.60 22.69 -4.54
C SER A 44 5.92 21.19 -4.49
N LEU A 45 6.92 20.74 -5.25
CA LEU A 45 7.36 19.35 -5.25
C LEU A 45 7.92 18.92 -3.89
N LYS A 46 8.70 19.76 -3.22
CA LYS A 46 9.19 19.50 -1.86
C LYS A 46 8.04 19.36 -0.85
N SER A 47 7.03 20.24 -0.95
CA SER A 47 5.85 20.18 -0.09
C SER A 47 5.05 18.89 -0.30
N LYS A 48 4.77 18.54 -1.56
CA LYS A 48 4.08 17.28 -1.92
C LYS A 48 4.86 16.05 -1.45
N SER A 49 6.17 16.04 -1.63
CA SER A 49 7.03 14.94 -1.16
C SER A 49 6.95 14.74 0.36
N ARG A 50 6.95 15.84 1.14
CA ARG A 50 6.78 15.78 2.60
C ARG A 50 5.41 15.26 3.00
N SER A 51 4.35 15.73 2.34
CA SER A 51 2.97 15.26 2.59
C SER A 51 2.85 13.76 2.33
N LEU A 52 3.33 13.28 1.19
CA LEU A 52 3.34 11.84 0.86
C LEU A 52 4.13 11.00 1.86
N ALA A 53 5.29 11.47 2.31
CA ALA A 53 6.08 10.78 3.32
C ALA A 53 5.33 10.66 4.65
N GLN A 54 4.59 11.70 5.03
CA GLN A 54 3.77 11.72 6.23
C GLN A 54 2.57 10.77 6.13
N GLU A 55 1.90 10.71 4.97
CA GLU A 55 0.82 9.76 4.70
C GLU A 55 1.32 8.30 4.75
N ILE A 56 2.45 8.01 4.12
CA ILE A 56 3.09 6.69 4.18
C ILE A 56 3.34 6.29 5.63
N LYS A 57 3.95 7.18 6.43
CA LYS A 57 4.22 6.92 7.85
C LYS A 57 2.95 6.66 8.66
N THR A 58 1.88 7.38 8.37
CA THR A 58 0.58 7.19 9.03
C THR A 58 -0.05 5.85 8.65
N LYS A 59 -0.03 5.48 7.36
CA LYS A 59 -0.52 4.18 6.89
C LYS A 59 0.29 3.02 7.48
N GLN A 60 1.62 3.14 7.54
CA GLN A 60 2.47 2.13 8.18
C GLN A 60 2.15 1.94 9.67
N ARG A 61 1.92 3.03 10.42
CA ARG A 61 1.51 2.94 11.84
C ARG A 61 0.17 2.23 12.00
N LYS A 62 -0.80 2.50 11.11
CA LYS A 62 -2.10 1.81 11.12
C LYS A 62 -1.94 0.32 10.83
N ALA A 63 -1.15 -0.04 9.83
CA ALA A 63 -0.87 -1.45 9.50
C ALA A 63 -0.24 -2.19 10.69
N LEU A 64 0.78 -1.60 11.34
CA LEU A 64 1.39 -2.17 12.54
C LEU A 64 0.41 -2.33 13.71
N ALA A 65 -0.56 -1.42 13.86
CA ALA A 65 -1.59 -1.54 14.89
C ALA A 65 -2.54 -2.73 14.60
N ILE A 66 -2.91 -2.92 13.35
CA ILE A 66 -3.71 -4.08 12.90
C ILE A 66 -2.94 -5.37 13.14
N ASP A 67 -1.68 -5.45 12.73
CA ASP A 67 -0.82 -6.64 12.96
C ASP A 67 -0.76 -7.03 14.45
N ARG A 68 -0.54 -6.05 15.34
CA ARG A 68 -0.50 -6.28 16.79
C ARG A 68 -1.83 -6.81 17.33
N GLU A 69 -2.94 -6.32 16.82
CA GLU A 69 -4.26 -6.77 17.24
C GLU A 69 -4.54 -8.19 16.72
N ILE A 70 -4.15 -8.49 15.50
CA ILE A 70 -4.21 -9.86 14.95
C ILE A 70 -3.40 -10.81 15.84
N GLU A 71 -2.16 -10.46 16.19
CA GLU A 71 -1.34 -11.27 17.08
C GLU A 71 -1.97 -11.45 18.47
N ARG A 72 -2.60 -10.41 19.02
CA ARG A 72 -3.32 -10.49 20.30
C ARG A 72 -4.45 -11.50 20.23
N LEU A 73 -5.29 -11.41 19.19
CA LEU A 73 -6.41 -12.33 19.00
C LEU A 73 -5.97 -13.77 18.74
N ILE A 74 -4.89 -13.97 18.01
CA ILE A 74 -4.29 -15.29 17.83
C ILE A 74 -3.87 -15.86 19.17
N ARG A 75 -3.17 -15.11 20.02
CA ARG A 75 -2.77 -15.54 21.37
C ARG A 75 -3.98 -15.87 22.23
N GLU A 76 -5.03 -15.05 22.19
CA GLU A 76 -6.27 -15.30 22.94
C GLU A 76 -6.99 -16.56 22.45
N ALA A 77 -7.07 -16.79 21.14
CA ALA A 77 -7.67 -17.98 20.56
C ALA A 77 -6.87 -19.25 20.92
N ILE A 78 -5.54 -19.17 20.92
CA ILE A 78 -4.66 -20.25 21.40
C ILE A 78 -4.94 -20.53 22.87
N ALA A 79 -4.98 -19.51 23.71
CA ALA A 79 -5.23 -19.68 25.15
C ALA A 79 -6.63 -20.24 25.43
N ALA A 80 -7.66 -19.83 24.68
CA ALA A 80 -9.02 -20.35 24.79
C ALA A 80 -9.08 -21.84 24.38
N SER A 81 -8.45 -22.19 23.25
CA SER A 81 -8.37 -23.58 22.78
C SER A 81 -7.66 -24.50 23.78
N ASN A 82 -6.56 -24.03 24.36
CA ASN A 82 -5.80 -24.82 25.34
C ASN A 82 -6.56 -24.99 26.66
N ARG A 83 -7.26 -23.95 27.13
CA ARG A 83 -8.16 -24.04 28.31
C ARG A 83 -9.28 -25.04 28.11
N ALA A 84 -9.94 -25.02 26.95
CA ALA A 84 -11.00 -25.96 26.61
C ALA A 84 -10.49 -27.41 26.55
N ALA A 85 -9.22 -27.63 26.21
CA ALA A 85 -8.57 -28.94 26.19
C ALA A 85 -7.93 -29.35 27.53
N GLY A 86 -8.11 -28.58 28.61
CA GLY A 86 -7.54 -28.86 29.94
C GLY A 86 -6.00 -28.80 30.03
N LYS A 87 -5.34 -28.17 29.06
CA LYS A 87 -3.88 -28.04 28.99
C LYS A 87 -3.40 -26.70 29.51
N LYS A 88 -2.33 -26.71 30.31
CA LYS A 88 -1.63 -25.50 30.74
C LYS A 88 -0.94 -24.83 29.54
N SER A 89 -0.91 -23.49 29.56
CA SER A 89 -0.38 -22.55 28.60
C SER A 89 0.68 -23.09 27.62
N GLN A 90 0.28 -23.34 26.38
CA GLN A 90 1.17 -23.64 25.26
C GLN A 90 1.09 -22.50 24.26
N SER A 91 2.18 -22.25 23.53
CA SER A 91 2.26 -21.23 22.48
C SER A 91 1.55 -21.63 21.18
N THR A 92 1.02 -22.87 21.10
CA THR A 92 0.35 -23.43 19.93
C THR A 92 -1.04 -23.92 20.29
N PHE A 93 -1.92 -24.02 19.29
CA PHE A 93 -3.27 -24.56 19.45
C PHE A 93 -3.22 -26.05 19.86
N THR A 94 -4.04 -26.40 20.85
CA THR A 94 -4.38 -27.81 21.07
C THR A 94 -5.43 -28.17 20.04
N LEU A 95 -5.08 -29.05 19.10
CA LEU A 95 -5.93 -29.41 17.97
C LEU A 95 -6.74 -30.68 18.28
N THR A 96 -8.03 -30.65 17.91
CA THR A 96 -8.85 -31.85 17.78
C THR A 96 -8.31 -32.72 16.63
N PRO A 97 -8.70 -34.00 16.54
CA PRO A 97 -8.31 -34.88 15.42
C PRO A 97 -8.66 -34.27 14.06
N GLU A 98 -9.85 -33.67 13.93
CA GLU A 98 -10.35 -33.01 12.72
C GLU A 98 -9.47 -31.77 12.37
N ALA A 99 -9.14 -30.95 13.37
CA ALA A 99 -8.29 -29.78 13.18
C ALA A 99 -6.83 -30.17 12.81
N LYS A 100 -6.33 -31.33 13.29
CA LYS A 100 -5.05 -31.89 12.87
C LYS A 100 -5.07 -32.32 11.42
N LEU A 101 -6.14 -32.98 10.98
CA LEU A 101 -6.30 -33.38 9.59
C LEU A 101 -6.39 -32.15 8.68
N LEU A 102 -7.18 -31.15 9.07
CA LEU A 102 -7.29 -29.88 8.35
C LEU A 102 -5.95 -29.18 8.21
N ALA A 103 -5.16 -29.11 9.28
CA ALA A 103 -3.81 -28.53 9.26
C ALA A 103 -2.87 -29.31 8.31
N LYS A 104 -2.91 -30.64 8.35
CA LYS A 104 -2.12 -31.50 7.46
C LYS A 104 -2.47 -31.26 6.00
N ASN A 105 -3.76 -31.18 5.69
CA ASN A 105 -4.27 -30.90 4.35
C ASN A 105 -3.87 -29.49 3.87
N PHE A 106 -3.94 -28.49 4.75
CA PHE A 106 -3.47 -27.14 4.44
C PHE A 106 -2.00 -27.11 4.03
N VAL A 107 -1.14 -27.77 4.80
CA VAL A 107 0.31 -27.88 4.50
C VAL A 107 0.56 -28.60 3.19
N ALA A 108 -0.17 -29.70 2.92
CA ALA A 108 -0.04 -30.48 1.69
C ALA A 108 -0.41 -29.66 0.42
N ASN A 109 -1.23 -28.60 0.58
CA ASN A 109 -1.60 -27.69 -0.48
C ASN A 109 -0.69 -26.45 -0.59
N LYS A 110 0.46 -26.42 0.08
CA LYS A 110 1.44 -25.33 -0.03
C LYS A 110 1.83 -25.13 -1.51
N GLY A 111 1.72 -23.89 -2.01
CA GLY A 111 1.98 -23.53 -3.41
C GLY A 111 0.86 -23.90 -4.39
N LYS A 112 -0.23 -24.54 -3.92
CA LYS A 112 -1.39 -24.95 -4.73
C LYS A 112 -2.70 -24.28 -4.27
N LEU A 113 -2.63 -23.43 -3.25
CA LEU A 113 -3.81 -22.71 -2.75
C LEU A 113 -4.38 -21.82 -3.86
N PRO A 114 -5.71 -21.78 -4.01
CA PRO A 114 -6.35 -20.87 -4.95
C PRO A 114 -6.09 -19.42 -4.56
N TRP A 115 -6.12 -18.53 -5.54
CA TRP A 115 -6.02 -17.11 -5.31
C TRP A 115 -7.24 -16.58 -4.54
N PRO A 116 -7.03 -15.64 -3.60
CA PRO A 116 -8.12 -15.05 -2.82
C PRO A 116 -9.05 -14.14 -3.65
N VAL A 117 -8.70 -13.87 -4.89
CA VAL A 117 -9.51 -13.13 -5.87
C VAL A 117 -9.48 -13.85 -7.19
N GLU A 118 -10.50 -13.65 -8.03
CA GLU A 118 -10.57 -14.33 -9.32
C GLU A 118 -9.50 -13.85 -10.30
N LYS A 119 -9.30 -12.54 -10.36
CA LYS A 119 -8.30 -11.88 -11.21
C LYS A 119 -7.56 -10.85 -10.39
N GLY A 120 -6.25 -10.76 -10.55
CA GLY A 120 -5.45 -9.77 -9.86
C GLY A 120 -3.97 -9.87 -10.18
N VAL A 121 -3.23 -8.81 -9.81
CA VAL A 121 -1.78 -8.71 -9.98
C VAL A 121 -1.14 -8.43 -8.62
N VAL A 122 -0.09 -9.16 -8.28
CA VAL A 122 0.69 -8.92 -7.06
C VAL A 122 1.46 -7.61 -7.22
N ILE A 123 1.11 -6.62 -6.41
CA ILE A 123 1.76 -5.31 -6.38
C ILE A 123 2.74 -5.17 -5.21
N GLN A 124 2.59 -5.99 -4.17
CA GLN A 124 3.50 -6.03 -3.03
C GLN A 124 3.66 -7.47 -2.54
N ARG A 125 4.91 -7.91 -2.39
CA ARG A 125 5.26 -9.25 -1.93
C ARG A 125 5.50 -9.26 -0.42
N PHE A 126 5.50 -10.45 0.16
CA PHE A 126 5.95 -10.67 1.54
C PHE A 126 7.41 -10.25 1.73
N GLY A 127 7.73 -9.70 2.89
CA GLY A 127 9.09 -9.32 3.29
C GLY A 127 9.37 -7.83 3.14
N THR A 128 10.65 -7.46 3.18
CA THR A 128 11.11 -6.08 3.09
C THR A 128 11.49 -5.77 1.65
N GLN A 129 10.93 -4.69 1.10
CA GLN A 129 11.14 -4.28 -0.29
C GLN A 129 11.09 -2.75 -0.41
N PRO A 130 11.70 -2.16 -1.46
CA PRO A 130 11.57 -0.72 -1.72
C PRO A 130 10.10 -0.35 -1.99
N HIS A 131 9.69 0.84 -1.53
CA HIS A 131 8.36 1.36 -1.85
C HIS A 131 8.25 1.62 -3.37
N PRO A 132 7.16 1.18 -4.05
CA PRO A 132 7.06 1.22 -5.51
C PRO A 132 7.16 2.64 -6.10
N VAL A 133 6.72 3.65 -5.37
CA VAL A 133 6.75 5.06 -5.80
C VAL A 133 7.94 5.81 -5.20
N VAL A 134 8.21 5.64 -3.91
CA VAL A 134 9.30 6.32 -3.18
C VAL A 134 10.43 5.32 -2.94
N LYS A 135 11.26 5.10 -3.96
CA LYS A 135 12.32 4.06 -3.97
C LYS A 135 13.35 4.20 -2.83
N THR A 136 13.48 5.37 -2.23
CA THR A 136 14.35 5.64 -1.07
C THR A 136 13.78 5.13 0.26
N THR A 137 12.51 4.68 0.27
CA THR A 137 11.83 4.21 1.48
C THR A 137 11.62 2.70 1.38
N MET A 138 12.03 1.98 2.42
CA MET A 138 11.77 0.54 2.55
C MET A 138 10.43 0.32 3.24
N ILE A 139 9.67 -0.66 2.75
CA ILE A 139 8.43 -1.14 3.35
C ILE A 139 8.56 -2.61 3.71
N LYS A 140 8.01 -2.98 4.86
CA LYS A 140 7.88 -4.38 5.29
C LYS A 140 6.43 -4.80 5.15
N SER A 141 6.21 -5.95 4.53
CA SER A 141 4.89 -6.58 4.41
C SER A 141 4.87 -7.95 5.05
N ASN A 142 3.84 -8.23 5.85
CA ASN A 142 3.60 -9.54 6.45
C ASN A 142 2.72 -10.44 5.56
N GLY A 143 2.33 -9.94 4.38
CA GLY A 143 1.49 -10.66 3.43
C GLY A 143 1.77 -10.24 1.98
N VAL A 144 0.82 -10.58 1.12
CA VAL A 144 0.85 -10.25 -0.31
C VAL A 144 -0.28 -9.27 -0.61
N THR A 145 0.04 -8.13 -1.25
CA THR A 145 -0.99 -7.20 -1.73
C THR A 145 -1.28 -7.46 -3.20
N ILE A 146 -2.57 -7.65 -3.49
CA ILE A 146 -3.06 -7.98 -4.82
C ILE A 146 -3.96 -6.84 -5.29
N ALA A 147 -3.59 -6.20 -6.40
CA ALA A 147 -4.48 -5.27 -7.08
C ALA A 147 -5.48 -6.05 -7.93
N THR A 148 -6.76 -5.72 -7.81
CA THR A 148 -7.86 -6.35 -8.54
C THR A 148 -8.91 -5.31 -8.92
N SER A 149 -9.95 -5.71 -9.61
CA SER A 149 -11.06 -4.82 -9.99
C SER A 149 -11.76 -4.23 -8.76
N PRO A 150 -12.31 -3.01 -8.84
CA PRO A 150 -13.15 -2.46 -7.78
C PRO A 150 -14.30 -3.43 -7.43
N GLN A 151 -14.60 -3.56 -6.13
CA GLN A 151 -15.65 -4.43 -5.61
C GLN A 151 -15.51 -5.93 -5.96
N ALA A 152 -14.30 -6.37 -6.33
CA ALA A 152 -14.06 -7.79 -6.58
C ALA A 152 -14.34 -8.62 -5.30
N GLU A 153 -14.86 -9.83 -5.49
CA GLU A 153 -15.08 -10.76 -4.37
C GLU A 153 -13.76 -11.31 -3.85
N ALA A 154 -13.59 -11.22 -2.54
CA ALA A 154 -12.58 -11.95 -1.81
C ALA A 154 -13.09 -13.35 -1.47
N ARG A 155 -12.26 -14.38 -1.68
CA ARG A 155 -12.61 -15.80 -1.50
C ARG A 155 -11.67 -16.48 -0.53
N ALA A 156 -12.18 -17.42 0.26
CA ALA A 156 -11.36 -18.24 1.13
C ALA A 156 -10.37 -19.08 0.30
N VAL A 157 -9.10 -19.02 0.63
CA VAL A 157 -8.04 -19.80 -0.06
C VAL A 157 -8.05 -21.27 0.31
N PHE A 158 -8.71 -21.63 1.41
CA PHE A 158 -8.85 -23.00 1.89
C PHE A 158 -10.06 -23.15 2.80
N GLU A 159 -10.51 -24.37 3.04
CA GLU A 159 -11.55 -24.69 4.02
C GLU A 159 -11.12 -24.33 5.43
N GLY A 160 -12.04 -23.87 6.27
CA GLY A 160 -11.72 -23.46 7.63
C GLY A 160 -12.93 -22.90 8.37
N GLU A 161 -12.65 -22.21 9.47
CA GLU A 161 -13.64 -21.53 10.31
C GLU A 161 -13.26 -20.06 10.49
N VAL A 162 -14.22 -19.16 10.34
CA VAL A 162 -14.01 -17.74 10.59
C VAL A 162 -13.74 -17.50 12.07
N MET A 163 -12.47 -17.25 12.38
CA MET A 163 -12.01 -17.04 13.75
C MET A 163 -12.45 -15.68 14.31
N SER A 164 -12.34 -14.65 13.50
CA SER A 164 -12.68 -13.27 13.90
C SER A 164 -12.88 -12.37 12.70
N ILE A 165 -13.64 -11.29 12.91
CA ILE A 165 -13.79 -10.16 11.98
C ILE A 165 -13.40 -8.92 12.76
N LEU A 166 -12.35 -8.21 12.31
CA LEU A 166 -11.83 -7.01 12.94
C LEU A 166 -12.33 -5.79 12.22
N SER A 167 -12.78 -4.80 12.97
CA SER A 167 -13.13 -3.48 12.44
C SER A 167 -12.52 -2.41 13.35
N PHE A 168 -11.67 -1.56 12.78
CA PHE A 168 -11.06 -0.45 13.51
C PHE A 168 -11.57 0.88 12.97
N LYS A 169 -11.65 1.87 13.82
CA LYS A 169 -12.03 3.23 13.39
C LYS A 169 -11.02 3.76 12.35
N GLY A 170 -11.51 4.04 11.15
CA GLY A 170 -10.69 4.55 10.04
C GLY A 170 -9.85 3.49 9.34
N SER A 171 -10.24 2.22 9.42
CA SER A 171 -9.68 1.07 8.72
C SER A 171 -10.80 0.18 8.19
N ASN A 172 -10.57 -0.48 7.10
CA ASN A 172 -11.53 -1.41 6.51
C ASN A 172 -11.53 -2.74 7.29
N PRO A 173 -12.64 -3.50 7.30
CA PRO A 173 -12.72 -4.79 7.95
C PRO A 173 -11.63 -5.77 7.51
N THR A 174 -11.24 -6.62 8.44
CA THR A 174 -10.26 -7.71 8.24
C THR A 174 -10.88 -9.02 8.72
N VAL A 175 -10.87 -10.05 7.87
CA VAL A 175 -11.39 -11.38 8.18
C VAL A 175 -10.25 -12.33 8.46
N LEU A 176 -10.32 -13.07 9.57
CA LEU A 176 -9.37 -14.11 9.95
C LEU A 176 -10.03 -15.48 9.85
N ILE A 177 -9.45 -16.39 9.07
CA ILE A 177 -9.93 -17.77 8.91
C ILE A 177 -8.90 -18.73 9.46
N LYS A 178 -9.33 -19.65 10.31
CA LYS A 178 -8.51 -20.68 10.95
C LYS A 178 -8.60 -21.99 10.19
N HIS A 179 -7.43 -22.57 9.88
CA HIS A 179 -7.24 -23.85 9.18
C HIS A 179 -6.45 -24.81 10.06
N GLY A 180 -7.07 -25.33 11.10
CA GLY A 180 -6.36 -26.06 12.14
C GLY A 180 -5.51 -25.14 13.02
N ASN A 181 -4.17 -25.19 12.90
CA ASN A 181 -3.24 -24.29 13.57
C ASN A 181 -2.69 -23.17 12.65
N PHE A 182 -3.15 -23.10 11.41
CA PHE A 182 -2.81 -22.03 10.48
C PHE A 182 -3.95 -21.00 10.42
N ILE A 183 -3.60 -19.77 10.11
CA ILE A 183 -4.56 -18.66 9.99
C ILE A 183 -4.26 -17.90 8.70
N THR A 184 -5.29 -17.64 7.91
CA THR A 184 -5.22 -16.71 6.79
C THR A 184 -5.95 -15.42 7.15
N THR A 185 -5.39 -14.29 6.72
CA THR A 185 -5.90 -12.96 6.99
C THR A 185 -6.26 -12.28 5.68
N TYR A 186 -7.49 -11.74 5.61
CA TYR A 186 -8.00 -11.01 4.45
C TYR A 186 -8.30 -9.58 4.88
N GLU A 187 -7.47 -8.66 4.42
CA GLU A 187 -7.53 -7.24 4.79
C GLU A 187 -8.20 -6.40 3.70
N ASN A 188 -8.57 -5.18 4.05
CA ASN A 188 -9.15 -4.20 3.14
C ASN A 188 -10.50 -4.63 2.55
N MET A 189 -11.36 -5.25 3.37
CA MET A 189 -12.70 -5.66 2.97
C MET A 189 -13.64 -4.44 2.94
N GLY A 190 -14.44 -4.30 1.88
CA GLY A 190 -15.53 -3.29 1.80
C GLY A 190 -16.79 -3.79 2.47
N LYS A 191 -17.18 -5.05 2.13
CA LYS A 191 -18.28 -5.78 2.77
C LYS A 191 -17.80 -7.15 3.22
N VAL A 192 -18.36 -7.65 4.30
CA VAL A 192 -18.10 -9.00 4.81
C VAL A 192 -19.39 -9.81 4.75
N TYR A 193 -19.33 -11.01 4.15
CA TYR A 193 -20.49 -11.89 3.94
C TYR A 193 -20.59 -12.98 5.02
N VAL A 194 -19.50 -13.25 5.72
CA VAL A 194 -19.38 -14.32 6.72
C VAL A 194 -19.46 -13.79 8.13
N LYS A 195 -19.74 -14.69 9.10
CA LYS A 195 -19.83 -14.37 10.52
C LYS A 195 -18.77 -15.17 11.30
N LYS A 196 -18.37 -14.66 12.49
CA LYS A 196 -17.50 -15.40 13.41
C LYS A 196 -18.08 -16.77 13.74
N GLY A 197 -17.24 -17.81 13.68
CA GLY A 197 -17.63 -19.22 13.91
C GLY A 197 -18.19 -19.92 12.67
N GLU A 198 -18.39 -19.23 11.57
CA GLU A 198 -18.92 -19.82 10.33
C GLU A 198 -17.84 -20.68 9.66
N LYS A 199 -18.21 -21.88 9.20
CA LYS A 199 -17.36 -22.73 8.39
C LYS A 199 -17.41 -22.29 6.95
N VAL A 200 -16.24 -22.24 6.32
CA VAL A 200 -16.09 -21.85 4.91
C VAL A 200 -15.36 -22.95 4.15
N VAL A 201 -15.65 -23.07 2.86
CA VAL A 201 -14.95 -23.98 1.94
C VAL A 201 -14.01 -23.19 1.04
N ALA A 202 -13.05 -23.88 0.42
CA ALA A 202 -12.13 -23.25 -0.52
C ALA A 202 -12.91 -22.59 -1.67
N LYS A 203 -12.47 -21.38 -2.06
CA LYS A 203 -13.10 -20.50 -3.08
C LYS A 203 -14.47 -19.92 -2.71
N GLN A 204 -14.98 -20.16 -1.50
CA GLN A 204 -16.21 -19.52 -1.04
C GLN A 204 -16.01 -18.00 -0.93
N PRO A 205 -16.93 -17.17 -1.48
CA PRO A 205 -16.93 -15.73 -1.26
C PRO A 205 -17.07 -15.39 0.23
N ILE A 206 -16.18 -14.55 0.74
CA ILE A 206 -16.17 -14.09 2.15
C ILE A 206 -16.49 -12.60 2.28
N GLY A 207 -16.52 -11.90 1.16
CA GLY A 207 -16.86 -10.47 1.10
C GLY A 207 -16.38 -9.81 -0.17
N GLU A 208 -16.57 -8.50 -0.23
CA GLU A 208 -16.06 -7.63 -1.29
C GLU A 208 -14.84 -6.85 -0.79
N ILE A 209 -13.89 -6.59 -1.65
CA ILE A 209 -12.77 -5.69 -1.33
C ILE A 209 -13.24 -4.23 -1.36
N PHE A 210 -12.61 -3.41 -0.54
CA PHE A 210 -12.80 -1.96 -0.57
C PHE A 210 -12.06 -1.37 -1.78
N SER A 211 -12.73 -0.52 -2.54
CA SER A 211 -12.21 0.20 -3.73
C SER A 211 -12.16 1.70 -3.51
#